data_0e2b31e27b38e524f62a2941d3fdff6b
#
_entry.id   0e2b31e27b38e524f62a2941d3fdff6b
#
_cell.length_a   1.000
_cell.length_b   1.000
_cell.length_c   1.000
_cell.angle_alpha   90.00
_cell.angle_beta   90.00
_cell.angle_gamma   90.00
#
_symmetry.space_group_name_H-M   'P 1'
#
loop_
_entity.id
_entity.type
_entity.pdbx_description
1 polymer ?
#
loop_
_entity_poly.entity_id
_entity_poly.type
_entity_poly.pdbx_seq_one_letter_code
_entity_poly.pdbx_strand_id
1 'polypeptide(L)'
;MRRRRGRLPRVPQDEQNRQVTPELAARALAGSFPGDLGVELVEIGDGRVRGRLAVDRRHLHPGGYVHGGVWVAFADTVAAWGTMRHLQPGHDFTTVELKTNVFAAARDGDTLAAEGELLHAGRRTQVWEVRIRNGDRLAANFVCTQIVLAPTS
;
A
#
# COMPACT_ATOMS: atom_id res chain seq x y z
N MET A 1 25.13 -3.33 26.69
CA MET A 1 25.47 -2.54 25.49
C MET A 1 24.20 -2.39 24.66
N ARG A 2 23.47 -1.25 24.77
CA ARG A 2 22.20 -1.00 24.04
C ARG A 2 22.55 -0.49 22.66
N ARG A 3 22.25 -1.28 21.59
CA ARG A 3 22.36 -0.82 20.21
C ARG A 3 21.37 0.33 19.99
N ARG A 4 21.88 1.52 19.67
CA ARG A 4 21.07 2.65 19.18
C ARG A 4 20.42 2.22 17.89
N ARG A 5 19.09 2.07 17.90
CA ARG A 5 18.30 1.93 16.67
C ARG A 5 18.43 3.27 15.92
N GLY A 6 19.17 3.27 14.82
CA GLY A 6 19.25 4.40 13.91
C GLY A 6 17.83 4.73 13.43
N ARG A 7 17.40 5.97 13.62
CA ARG A 7 16.21 6.48 12.96
C ARG A 7 16.48 6.42 11.46
N LEU A 8 15.59 5.75 10.69
CA LEU A 8 15.61 5.85 9.24
C LEU A 8 15.54 7.33 8.84
N PRO A 9 16.30 7.78 7.83
CA PRO A 9 16.24 9.16 7.38
C PRO A 9 14.79 9.45 6.93
N ARG A 10 14.15 10.42 7.58
CA ARG A 10 12.87 10.95 7.10
C ARG A 10 13.16 11.73 5.83
N VAL A 11 12.60 11.29 4.71
CA VAL A 11 12.53 12.11 3.50
C VAL A 11 11.68 13.34 3.85
N PRO A 12 12.10 14.57 3.49
CA PRO A 12 11.31 15.77 3.77
C PRO A 12 9.90 15.63 3.18
N GLN A 13 8.88 15.81 4.01
CA GLN A 13 7.46 15.63 3.65
C GLN A 13 7.00 16.57 2.53
N ASP A 14 7.66 17.71 2.36
CA ASP A 14 7.31 18.70 1.33
C ASP A 14 7.60 18.22 -0.11
N GLU A 15 8.55 17.30 -0.30
CA GLU A 15 8.81 16.69 -1.60
C GLU A 15 7.93 15.45 -1.85
N GLN A 16 7.50 14.75 -0.79
CA GLN A 16 6.71 13.51 -0.89
C GLN A 16 5.30 13.75 -1.44
N ASN A 17 4.67 14.89 -1.16
CA ASN A 17 3.26 15.13 -1.46
C ASN A 17 2.99 15.67 -2.87
N ARG A 18 4.00 16.04 -3.66
CA ARG A 18 3.78 16.66 -4.98
C ARG A 18 3.91 15.73 -6.16
N GLN A 19 4.67 14.64 -6.04
CA GLN A 19 4.80 13.64 -7.12
C GLN A 19 5.11 12.27 -6.53
N VAL A 20 4.08 11.50 -6.18
CA VAL A 20 4.28 10.07 -5.97
C VAL A 20 4.52 9.43 -7.34
N THR A 21 5.75 9.06 -7.63
CA THR A 21 6.12 8.32 -8.85
C THR A 21 6.57 6.91 -8.48
N PRO A 22 6.58 5.95 -9.42
CA PRO A 22 7.10 4.62 -9.16
C PRO A 22 8.52 4.61 -8.58
N GLU A 23 9.41 5.48 -9.06
CA GLU A 23 10.80 5.58 -8.60
C GLU A 23 10.88 6.13 -7.17
N LEU A 24 10.09 7.14 -6.84
CA LEU A 24 10.02 7.70 -5.48
C LEU A 24 9.39 6.71 -4.52
N ALA A 25 8.34 6.01 -4.93
CA ALA A 25 7.71 4.95 -4.13
C ALA A 25 8.72 3.83 -3.83
N ALA A 26 9.46 3.34 -4.83
CA ALA A 26 10.47 2.30 -4.66
C ALA A 26 11.56 2.72 -3.66
N ARG A 27 12.04 3.98 -3.74
CA ARG A 27 13.03 4.53 -2.80
C ARG A 27 12.47 4.66 -1.38
N ALA A 28 11.23 5.13 -1.24
CA ALA A 28 10.58 5.31 0.05
C ALA A 28 10.30 3.97 0.75
N LEU A 29 10.03 2.92 -0.02
CA LEU A 29 9.78 1.58 0.51
C LEU A 29 11.05 0.81 0.84
N ALA A 30 12.23 1.21 0.36
CA ALA A 30 13.47 0.49 0.59
C ALA A 30 13.75 0.29 2.09
N GLY A 31 13.93 -0.97 2.53
CA GLY A 31 14.16 -1.33 3.92
C GLY A 31 12.92 -1.19 4.82
N SER A 32 11.73 -1.14 4.24
CA SER A 32 10.45 -1.14 4.94
C SER A 32 9.68 -2.44 4.69
N PHE A 33 8.67 -2.72 5.53
CA PHE A 33 7.85 -3.93 5.40
C PHE A 33 7.23 -4.11 3.99
N PRO A 34 6.55 -3.13 3.38
CA PRO A 34 6.03 -3.31 2.02
C PRO A 34 7.13 -3.39 0.95
N GLY A 35 8.28 -2.76 1.16
CA GLY A 35 9.45 -2.91 0.31
C GLY A 35 10.04 -4.32 0.37
N ASP A 36 10.15 -4.88 1.57
CA ASP A 36 10.61 -6.26 1.78
C ASP A 36 9.63 -7.29 1.18
N LEU A 37 8.34 -6.97 1.10
CA LEU A 37 7.36 -7.76 0.35
C LEU A 37 7.51 -7.62 -1.17
N GLY A 38 8.20 -6.62 -1.67
CA GLY A 38 8.37 -6.39 -3.10
C GLY A 38 7.12 -5.77 -3.76
N VAL A 39 6.37 -4.96 -3.01
CA VAL A 39 5.22 -4.22 -3.56
C VAL A 39 5.73 -3.10 -4.46
N GLU A 40 5.19 -3.02 -5.67
CA GLU A 40 5.57 -2.03 -6.67
C GLU A 40 4.40 -1.11 -7.03
N LEU A 41 4.63 0.20 -7.06
CA LEU A 41 3.72 1.17 -7.66
C LEU A 41 3.87 1.11 -9.19
N VAL A 42 2.77 0.94 -9.90
CA VAL A 42 2.75 0.94 -11.37
C VAL A 42 2.29 2.28 -11.91
N GLU A 43 1.20 2.80 -11.36
CA GLU A 43 0.58 4.04 -11.83
C GLU A 43 -0.18 4.70 -10.68
N ILE A 44 -0.18 6.03 -10.66
CA ILE A 44 -0.99 6.81 -9.74
C ILE A 44 -1.60 8.00 -10.47
N GLY A 45 -2.91 8.16 -10.29
CA GLY A 45 -3.69 9.27 -10.83
C GLY A 45 -4.56 9.92 -9.77
N ASP A 46 -5.47 10.75 -10.22
CA ASP A 46 -6.44 11.40 -9.34
C ASP A 46 -7.55 10.39 -8.96
N GLY A 47 -7.52 9.93 -7.72
CA GLY A 47 -8.47 8.94 -7.20
C GLY A 47 -8.25 7.50 -7.69
N ARG A 48 -7.16 7.20 -8.40
CA ARG A 48 -6.82 5.85 -8.86
C ARG A 48 -5.36 5.52 -8.66
N VAL A 49 -5.09 4.28 -8.23
CA VAL A 49 -3.73 3.76 -8.02
C VAL A 49 -3.65 2.34 -8.55
N ARG A 50 -2.54 2.00 -9.20
CA ARG A 50 -2.26 0.64 -9.63
C ARG A 50 -0.94 0.16 -9.03
N GLY A 51 -0.97 -1.04 -8.48
CA GLY A 51 0.20 -1.69 -7.91
C GLY A 51 0.38 -3.10 -8.47
N ARG A 52 1.58 -3.64 -8.26
CA ARG A 52 1.94 -5.00 -8.65
C ARG A 52 2.71 -5.71 -7.53
N LEU A 53 2.53 -7.01 -7.43
CA LEU A 53 3.30 -7.89 -6.55
C LEU A 53 3.63 -9.19 -7.29
N ALA A 54 4.90 -9.45 -7.53
CA ALA A 54 5.38 -10.75 -7.98
C ALA A 54 5.43 -11.69 -6.77
N VAL A 55 4.65 -12.76 -6.81
CA VAL A 55 4.56 -13.72 -5.71
C VAL A 55 5.78 -14.64 -5.71
N ASP A 56 6.42 -14.77 -4.56
CA ASP A 56 7.47 -15.75 -4.31
C ASP A 56 7.26 -16.47 -2.98
N ARG A 57 8.16 -17.38 -2.61
CA ARG A 57 8.04 -18.24 -1.43
C ARG A 57 7.86 -17.49 -0.11
N ARG A 58 8.40 -16.29 0.05
CA ARG A 58 8.26 -15.48 1.29
C ARG A 58 6.83 -15.01 1.55
N HIS A 59 5.99 -15.00 0.51
CA HIS A 59 4.59 -14.58 0.58
C HIS A 59 3.64 -15.70 0.98
N LEU A 60 4.14 -16.95 1.02
CA LEU A 60 3.29 -18.12 1.17
C LEU A 60 3.14 -18.54 2.64
N HIS A 61 1.97 -19.02 2.99
CA HIS A 61 1.78 -19.80 4.21
C HIS A 61 2.23 -21.28 3.98
N PRO A 62 2.38 -22.12 5.02
CA PRO A 62 2.89 -23.49 4.88
C PRO A 62 2.13 -24.37 3.88
N GLY A 63 0.88 -24.05 3.57
CA GLY A 63 0.07 -24.78 2.58
C GLY A 63 0.35 -24.39 1.11
N GLY A 64 1.36 -23.53 0.84
CA GLY A 64 1.80 -23.19 -0.52
C GLY A 64 0.96 -22.15 -1.26
N TYR A 65 0.14 -21.39 -0.55
CA TYR A 65 -0.65 -20.29 -1.10
C TYR A 65 -0.27 -18.97 -0.43
N VAL A 66 -0.55 -17.84 -1.09
CA VAL A 66 -0.34 -16.51 -0.54
C VAL A 66 -1.05 -16.37 0.81
N HIS A 67 -0.28 -15.98 1.83
CA HIS A 67 -0.78 -15.76 3.18
C HIS A 67 -1.76 -14.59 3.23
N GLY A 68 -2.83 -14.71 4.03
CA GLY A 68 -3.86 -13.67 4.18
C GLY A 68 -3.32 -12.28 4.48
N GLY A 69 -2.28 -12.18 5.31
CA GLY A 69 -1.61 -10.91 5.63
C GLY A 69 -0.94 -10.23 4.45
N VAL A 70 -0.48 -11.00 3.44
CA VAL A 70 0.12 -10.43 2.22
C VAL A 70 -0.91 -9.69 1.38
N TRP A 71 -2.13 -10.25 1.24
CA TRP A 71 -3.23 -9.57 0.55
C TRP A 71 -3.55 -8.23 1.18
N VAL A 72 -3.62 -8.21 2.52
CA VAL A 72 -3.86 -6.99 3.31
C VAL A 72 -2.73 -5.99 3.12
N ALA A 73 -1.49 -6.40 3.32
CA ALA A 73 -0.32 -5.52 3.23
C ALA A 73 -0.16 -4.92 1.83
N PHE A 74 -0.41 -5.72 0.78
CA PHE A 74 -0.36 -5.24 -0.60
C PHE A 74 -1.45 -4.20 -0.87
N ALA A 75 -2.70 -4.50 -0.51
CA ALA A 75 -3.82 -3.58 -0.73
C ALA A 75 -3.70 -2.29 0.08
N ASP A 76 -3.31 -2.37 1.37
CA ASP A 76 -3.13 -1.21 2.24
C ASP A 76 -2.02 -0.29 1.72
N THR A 77 -0.93 -0.86 1.19
CA THR A 77 0.15 -0.09 0.56
C THR A 77 -0.33 0.67 -0.68
N VAL A 78 -1.15 0.03 -1.52
CA VAL A 78 -1.73 0.67 -2.72
C VAL A 78 -2.66 1.81 -2.32
N ALA A 79 -3.54 1.60 -1.32
CA ALA A 79 -4.40 2.65 -0.77
C ALA A 79 -3.59 3.80 -0.15
N ALA A 80 -2.50 3.47 0.55
CA ALA A 80 -1.61 4.45 1.17
C ALA A 80 -1.00 5.41 0.15
N TRP A 81 -0.53 4.93 -0.99
CA TRP A 81 -0.04 5.80 -2.08
C TRP A 81 -1.12 6.75 -2.57
N GLY A 82 -2.35 6.25 -2.75
CA GLY A 82 -3.48 7.08 -3.13
C GLY A 82 -3.76 8.19 -2.12
N THR A 83 -3.76 7.86 -0.84
CA THR A 83 -3.95 8.86 0.23
C THR A 83 -2.82 9.89 0.24
N MET A 84 -1.57 9.46 0.13
CA MET A 84 -0.41 10.37 0.08
C MET A 84 -0.54 11.39 -1.04
N ARG A 85 -1.08 11.02 -2.20
CA ARG A 85 -1.31 11.93 -3.35
C ARG A 85 -2.28 13.07 -3.04
N HIS A 86 -3.21 12.86 -2.09
CA HIS A 86 -4.26 13.82 -1.71
C HIS A 86 -3.97 14.58 -0.41
N LEU A 87 -2.83 14.31 0.26
CA LEU A 87 -2.49 15.02 1.50
C LEU A 87 -2.07 16.46 1.23
N GLN A 88 -2.47 17.35 2.15
CA GLN A 88 -1.91 18.70 2.20
C GLN A 88 -0.48 18.67 2.74
N PRO A 89 0.39 19.64 2.39
CA PRO A 89 1.74 19.73 2.93
C PRO A 89 1.77 19.65 4.46
N GLY A 90 2.69 18.85 5.00
CA GLY A 90 2.85 18.67 6.44
C GLY A 90 1.85 17.72 7.11
N HIS A 91 0.82 17.28 6.40
CA HIS A 91 -0.11 16.27 6.92
C HIS A 91 0.48 14.86 6.77
N ASP A 92 0.02 13.98 7.63
CA ASP A 92 0.31 12.55 7.61
C ASP A 92 -1.01 11.78 7.64
N PHE A 93 -0.98 10.46 7.65
CA PHE A 93 -2.18 9.64 7.77
C PHE A 93 -1.87 8.31 8.46
N THR A 94 -2.93 7.63 8.89
CA THR A 94 -2.86 6.25 9.37
C THR A 94 -4.13 5.50 9.00
N THR A 95 -4.00 4.21 8.72
CA THR A 95 -5.13 3.30 8.53
C THR A 95 -5.75 2.97 9.88
N VAL A 96 -7.05 3.16 10.03
CA VAL A 96 -7.78 2.93 11.29
C VAL A 96 -8.79 1.80 11.19
N GLU A 97 -9.15 1.41 9.96
CA GLU A 97 -10.05 0.29 9.71
C GLU A 97 -9.73 -0.30 8.35
N LEU A 98 -9.81 -1.61 8.24
CA LEU A 98 -9.67 -2.32 6.99
C LEU A 98 -10.47 -3.64 7.01
N LYS A 99 -10.95 -4.03 5.83
CA LYS A 99 -11.59 -5.31 5.60
C LYS A 99 -11.12 -5.90 4.29
N THR A 100 -10.77 -7.19 4.31
CA THR A 100 -10.36 -7.93 3.12
C THR A 100 -11.20 -9.20 2.97
N ASN A 101 -11.65 -9.48 1.75
CA ASN A 101 -12.20 -10.78 1.37
C ASN A 101 -11.29 -11.38 0.29
N VAL A 102 -10.86 -12.61 0.47
CA VAL A 102 -10.07 -13.36 -0.52
C VAL A 102 -10.98 -14.40 -1.19
N PHE A 103 -11.05 -14.35 -2.50
CA PHE A 103 -11.95 -15.18 -3.32
C PHE A 103 -11.19 -16.27 -4.09
N ALA A 104 -9.89 -16.04 -4.35
CA ALA A 104 -9.06 -16.95 -5.12
C ALA A 104 -7.65 -17.02 -4.54
N ALA A 105 -7.08 -18.21 -4.59
CA ALA A 105 -5.70 -18.44 -4.18
C ALA A 105 -4.72 -17.92 -5.24
N ALA A 106 -3.51 -17.57 -4.77
CA ALA A 106 -2.33 -17.33 -5.60
C ALA A 106 -1.14 -18.12 -5.04
N ARG A 107 -0.15 -18.40 -5.90
CA ARG A 107 0.98 -19.29 -5.62
C ARG A 107 2.31 -18.64 -6.03
N ASP A 108 3.40 -19.29 -5.70
CA ASP A 108 4.73 -18.94 -6.19
C ASP A 108 4.74 -18.85 -7.72
N GLY A 109 5.31 -17.77 -8.26
CA GLY A 109 5.38 -17.46 -9.68
C GLY A 109 4.17 -16.66 -10.22
N ASP A 110 3.08 -16.53 -9.47
CA ASP A 110 1.96 -15.67 -9.87
C ASP A 110 2.35 -14.18 -9.80
N THR A 111 1.68 -13.34 -10.59
CA THR A 111 1.77 -11.89 -10.49
C THR A 111 0.40 -11.31 -10.16
N LEU A 112 0.32 -10.64 -9.03
CA LEU A 112 -0.89 -9.96 -8.59
C LEU A 112 -0.89 -8.52 -9.07
N ALA A 113 -2.04 -8.07 -9.61
CA ALA A 113 -2.30 -6.69 -9.99
C ALA A 113 -3.37 -6.10 -9.07
N ALA A 114 -3.08 -4.95 -8.47
CA ALA A 114 -4.02 -4.21 -7.62
C ALA A 114 -4.46 -2.92 -8.30
N GLU A 115 -5.75 -2.63 -8.19
CA GLU A 115 -6.36 -1.37 -8.62
C GLU A 115 -7.09 -0.76 -7.43
N GLY A 116 -6.60 0.40 -6.96
CA GLY A 116 -7.19 1.21 -5.91
C GLY A 116 -8.08 2.32 -6.50
N GLU A 117 -9.24 2.51 -5.89
CA GLU A 117 -10.19 3.55 -6.22
C GLU A 117 -10.60 4.32 -4.96
N LEU A 118 -10.55 5.65 -5.03
CA LEU A 118 -10.96 6.55 -3.95
C LEU A 118 -12.49 6.60 -3.90
N LEU A 119 -13.08 6.05 -2.84
CA LEU A 119 -14.52 6.07 -2.62
C LEU A 119 -15.00 7.34 -1.93
N HIS A 120 -14.16 7.90 -1.04
CA HIS A 120 -14.47 9.11 -0.27
C HIS A 120 -13.20 9.88 0.04
N ALA A 121 -13.21 11.19 -0.21
CA ALA A 121 -12.16 12.13 0.18
C ALA A 121 -12.76 13.24 1.04
N GLY A 122 -12.74 13.07 2.36
CA GLY A 122 -13.14 14.06 3.33
C GLY A 122 -11.93 14.83 3.89
N ARG A 123 -12.22 15.90 4.65
CA ARG A 123 -11.18 16.70 5.31
C ARG A 123 -10.31 15.90 6.29
N ARG A 124 -10.88 14.89 6.95
CA ARG A 124 -10.23 14.11 8.01
C ARG A 124 -10.12 12.63 7.71
N THR A 125 -10.83 12.13 6.71
CA THR A 125 -10.85 10.70 6.37
C THR A 125 -10.83 10.52 4.88
N GLN A 126 -10.17 9.46 4.42
CA GLN A 126 -10.26 8.93 3.07
C GLN A 126 -10.65 7.47 3.13
N VAL A 127 -11.51 7.04 2.21
CA VAL A 127 -11.92 5.64 2.07
C VAL A 127 -11.50 5.15 0.69
N TRP A 128 -10.77 4.05 0.67
CA TRP A 128 -10.27 3.43 -0.54
C TRP A 128 -10.83 2.01 -0.68
N GLU A 129 -11.20 1.64 -1.90
CA GLU A 129 -11.38 0.25 -2.31
C GLU A 129 -10.17 -0.19 -3.12
N VAL A 130 -9.67 -1.41 -2.89
CA VAL A 130 -8.60 -2.01 -3.70
C VAL A 130 -9.05 -3.39 -4.16
N ARG A 131 -9.05 -3.61 -5.46
CA ARG A 131 -9.33 -4.91 -6.08
C ARG A 131 -8.02 -5.53 -6.54
N ILE A 132 -7.76 -6.77 -6.12
CA ILE A 132 -6.57 -7.52 -6.50
C ILE A 132 -6.97 -8.64 -7.44
N ARG A 133 -6.27 -8.73 -8.58
CA ARG A 133 -6.46 -9.77 -9.59
C ARG A 133 -5.22 -10.66 -9.68
N ASN A 134 -5.47 -11.94 -9.98
CA ASN A 134 -4.47 -12.89 -10.45
C ASN A 134 -4.87 -13.27 -11.90
N GLY A 135 -4.16 -12.75 -12.88
CA GLY A 135 -4.62 -12.75 -14.27
C GLY A 135 -5.98 -12.02 -14.41
N ASP A 136 -6.91 -12.64 -15.10
CA ASP A 136 -8.27 -12.08 -15.29
C ASP A 136 -9.21 -12.30 -14.08
N ARG A 137 -8.78 -13.12 -13.12
CA ARG A 137 -9.62 -13.50 -11.98
C ARG A 137 -9.51 -12.47 -10.85
N LEU A 138 -10.66 -11.97 -10.36
CA LEU A 138 -10.71 -11.22 -9.11
C LEU A 138 -10.33 -12.16 -7.97
N ALA A 139 -9.19 -11.88 -7.32
CA ALA A 139 -8.64 -12.72 -6.27
C ALA A 139 -8.94 -12.18 -4.87
N ALA A 140 -8.99 -10.86 -4.70
CA ALA A 140 -9.37 -10.25 -3.42
C ALA A 140 -10.00 -8.87 -3.62
N ASN A 141 -10.80 -8.47 -2.64
CA ASN A 141 -11.33 -7.11 -2.47
C ASN A 141 -10.97 -6.62 -1.07
N PHE A 142 -10.53 -5.38 -1.00
CA PHE A 142 -10.11 -4.70 0.21
C PHE A 142 -10.79 -3.34 0.28
N VAL A 143 -11.23 -2.93 1.46
CA VAL A 143 -11.69 -1.56 1.73
C VAL A 143 -11.04 -1.08 3.03
N CYS A 144 -10.56 0.15 3.05
CA CYS A 144 -10.02 0.76 4.26
C CYS A 144 -10.48 2.19 4.46
N THR A 145 -10.43 2.61 5.72
CA THR A 145 -10.56 4.00 6.14
C THR A 145 -9.21 4.48 6.68
N GLN A 146 -8.73 5.59 6.14
CA GLN A 146 -7.51 6.26 6.57
C GLN A 146 -7.84 7.63 7.16
N ILE A 147 -7.31 7.92 8.36
CA ILE A 147 -7.45 9.23 9.02
C ILE A 147 -6.27 10.11 8.62
N VAL A 148 -6.60 11.32 8.18
CA VAL A 148 -5.63 12.38 7.90
C VAL A 148 -5.23 13.05 9.22
N LEU A 149 -3.94 13.09 9.50
CA LEU A 149 -3.33 13.66 10.68
C LEU A 149 -2.81 15.06 10.35
N ALA A 150 -3.24 16.05 11.11
CA ALA A 150 -2.73 17.40 10.99
C ALA A 150 -1.25 17.48 11.46
N PRO A 151 -0.47 18.47 10.98
CA PRO A 151 0.88 18.69 11.49
C PRO A 151 0.86 18.87 13.02
N THR A 152 1.81 18.23 13.69
CA THR A 152 2.07 18.54 15.12
C THR A 152 2.77 19.88 15.20
N SER A 153 2.14 20.84 15.88
CA SER A 153 2.73 22.14 16.23
C SER A 153 3.96 22.00 17.14
#